data_64d06fbaa41f5b23f5dae17c93497955
#
_entry.id   64d06fbaa41f5b23f5dae17c93497955
#
_cell.length_a   1.000
_cell.length_b   1.000
_cell.length_c   1.000
_cell.angle_alpha   90.00
_cell.angle_beta   90.00
_cell.angle_gamma   90.00
#
_symmetry.space_group_name_H-M   'P 1'
#
loop_
_entity.id
_entity.type
_entity.pdbx_description
1 polymer ?
#
loop_
_entity_poly.entity_id
_entity_poly.type
_entity_poly.pdbx_seq_one_letter_code
_entity_poly.pdbx_strand_id
1 'polypeptide(L)'
;MAHYRDAVAMVTAPGAFLELTTIDHGGQTLKAYKHAPVSMRDLWMMGQGYGDQEYIVYGDERWTFAEAGQLVANFATWLQTQGIGSGDRVAIALRNYPEWIFAYWGVIAVGGVVVGMNAWWVADEMAYALSDSDPKLLVADDQRLANFAEIAGDFSDLTVVAVREPSPPVAAVQWVETVSESGELPMPAIDSNDDACIFYTSGTTGRPKGAQLTHRGCVHNIMNVAAMGQIFATTQALGRGEHLDAPVSAPPATSLVATPLFHVTANNCVMHGATVSGGKLVLMYKWDTEEALRLIEREQVNTVSAVPMMTRELLAHPDFADYDTSSLASLGGGGAAMHPDLPGKVIESTQRAKPAQGYGMTEVCGLSTYTAGDLFLARPESCGPLVPTL
;
A
#
# COMPACT_ATOMS: atom_id res chain seq x y z
N MET A 1 -19.56 -7.27 -20.73
CA MET A 1 -20.44 -7.01 -19.55
C MET A 1 -21.09 -8.27 -19.00
N ALA A 2 -21.56 -9.25 -19.83
CA ALA A 2 -22.10 -10.52 -19.33
C ALA A 2 -21.03 -11.27 -18.50
N HIS A 3 -19.88 -11.59 -19.09
CA HIS A 3 -18.78 -12.28 -18.41
C HIS A 3 -18.29 -11.57 -17.13
N TYR A 4 -18.38 -10.23 -17.05
CA TYR A 4 -18.06 -9.50 -15.84
C TYR A 4 -19.04 -9.83 -14.69
N ARG A 5 -20.35 -9.88 -15.00
CA ARG A 5 -21.36 -10.23 -13.99
C ARG A 5 -21.22 -11.67 -13.51
N ASP A 6 -20.92 -12.59 -14.44
CA ASP A 6 -20.69 -14.00 -14.13
C ASP A 6 -19.44 -14.14 -13.24
N ALA A 7 -18.35 -13.43 -13.56
CA ALA A 7 -17.14 -13.40 -12.75
C ALA A 7 -17.40 -12.85 -11.34
N VAL A 8 -18.15 -11.75 -11.19
CA VAL A 8 -18.54 -11.21 -9.87
C VAL A 8 -19.31 -12.28 -9.09
N ALA A 9 -20.32 -12.93 -9.72
CA ALA A 9 -21.11 -13.95 -9.06
C ALA A 9 -20.25 -15.15 -8.61
N MET A 10 -19.25 -15.57 -9.40
CA MET A 10 -18.32 -16.65 -9.03
C MET A 10 -17.40 -16.27 -7.88
N VAL A 11 -16.77 -15.08 -7.95
CA VAL A 11 -15.79 -14.63 -6.97
C VAL A 11 -16.41 -14.37 -5.60
N THR A 12 -17.66 -13.90 -5.55
CA THR A 12 -18.36 -13.55 -4.31
C THR A 12 -19.43 -14.57 -3.89
N ALA A 13 -19.40 -15.76 -4.49
CA ALA A 13 -20.38 -16.82 -4.24
C ALA A 13 -20.35 -17.31 -2.77
N PRO A 14 -21.49 -17.84 -2.26
CA PRO A 14 -21.50 -18.55 -0.99
C PRO A 14 -20.46 -19.67 -0.94
N GLY A 15 -19.66 -19.73 0.13
CA GLY A 15 -18.55 -20.67 0.31
C GLY A 15 -17.22 -20.23 -0.32
N ALA A 16 -17.18 -19.17 -1.12
CA ALA A 16 -15.93 -18.60 -1.61
C ALA A 16 -15.20 -17.82 -0.49
N PHE A 17 -13.88 -17.71 -0.59
CA PHE A 17 -13.09 -16.88 0.35
C PHE A 17 -13.57 -15.42 0.40
N LEU A 18 -13.99 -14.88 -0.75
CA LEU A 18 -14.52 -13.53 -0.91
C LEU A 18 -16.07 -13.48 -0.87
N GLU A 19 -16.70 -14.45 -0.21
CA GLU A 19 -18.16 -14.46 0.01
C GLU A 19 -18.62 -13.16 0.66
N LEU A 20 -19.64 -12.53 0.07
CA LEU A 20 -20.25 -11.32 0.61
C LEU A 20 -21.29 -11.64 1.68
N THR A 21 -21.35 -10.78 2.68
CA THR A 21 -22.35 -10.76 3.74
C THR A 21 -22.77 -9.33 4.04
N THR A 22 -23.63 -9.15 5.01
CA THR A 22 -23.96 -7.84 5.58
C THR A 22 -23.67 -7.82 7.07
N ILE A 23 -23.25 -6.65 7.55
CA ILE A 23 -23.05 -6.36 8.98
C ILE A 23 -23.86 -5.13 9.38
N ASP A 24 -24.28 -5.06 10.63
CA ASP A 24 -24.77 -3.82 11.21
C ASP A 24 -23.59 -3.02 11.78
N HIS A 25 -23.53 -1.73 11.46
CA HIS A 25 -22.55 -0.80 12.01
C HIS A 25 -23.24 0.54 12.28
N GLY A 26 -23.40 0.87 13.55
CA GLY A 26 -24.07 2.11 13.96
C GLY A 26 -25.52 2.23 13.47
N GLY A 27 -26.26 1.12 13.34
CA GLY A 27 -27.62 1.09 12.84
C GLY A 27 -27.74 1.15 11.31
N GLN A 28 -26.62 1.05 10.59
CA GLN A 28 -26.57 0.96 9.14
C GLN A 28 -26.14 -0.43 8.70
N THR A 29 -26.87 -1.00 7.73
CA THR A 29 -26.48 -2.26 7.11
C THR A 29 -25.43 -2.03 6.03
N LEU A 30 -24.22 -2.55 6.24
CA LEU A 30 -23.12 -2.44 5.31
C LEU A 30 -22.81 -3.80 4.68
N LYS A 31 -22.38 -3.80 3.40
CA LYS A 31 -21.79 -4.98 2.78
C LYS A 31 -20.41 -5.25 3.36
N ALA A 32 -20.08 -6.51 3.56
CA ALA A 32 -18.80 -6.95 4.10
C ALA A 32 -18.39 -8.30 3.48
N TYR A 33 -17.11 -8.64 3.59
CA TYR A 33 -16.68 -10.01 3.34
C TYR A 33 -16.85 -10.85 4.58
N LYS A 34 -17.50 -12.01 4.41
CA LYS A 34 -17.85 -12.93 5.52
C LYS A 34 -16.61 -13.48 6.24
N HIS A 35 -15.54 -13.70 5.51
CA HIS A 35 -14.29 -14.28 6.01
C HIS A 35 -13.18 -13.23 6.20
N ALA A 36 -13.58 -11.96 6.36
CA ALA A 36 -12.62 -10.87 6.59
C ALA A 36 -11.86 -11.10 7.91
N PRO A 37 -10.52 -11.03 7.92
CA PRO A 37 -9.75 -10.94 9.15
C PRO A 37 -10.22 -9.78 10.04
N VAL A 38 -10.03 -9.92 11.36
CA VAL A 38 -10.47 -8.90 12.31
C VAL A 38 -9.63 -7.64 12.22
N SER A 39 -8.31 -7.81 12.01
CA SER A 39 -7.36 -6.70 12.04
C SER A 39 -6.33 -6.76 10.91
N MET A 40 -5.66 -5.63 10.70
CA MET A 40 -4.51 -5.55 9.79
C MET A 40 -3.34 -6.43 10.27
N ARG A 41 -3.17 -6.63 11.59
CA ARG A 41 -2.17 -7.58 12.11
C ARG A 41 -2.47 -9.01 11.65
N ASP A 42 -3.73 -9.42 11.61
CA ASP A 42 -4.10 -10.76 11.14
C ASP A 42 -3.75 -10.94 9.66
N LEU A 43 -3.92 -9.89 8.83
CA LEU A 43 -3.45 -9.86 7.45
C LEU A 43 -1.92 -9.99 7.36
N TRP A 44 -1.18 -9.26 8.21
CA TRP A 44 0.28 -9.40 8.29
C TRP A 44 0.70 -10.83 8.58
N MET A 45 0.06 -11.47 9.57
CA MET A 45 0.35 -12.85 9.94
C MET A 45 0.06 -13.85 8.81
N MET A 46 -0.99 -13.62 8.00
CA MET A 46 -1.25 -14.44 6.81
C MET A 46 -0.07 -14.35 5.82
N GLY A 47 0.49 -13.17 5.63
CA GLY A 47 1.67 -12.96 4.76
C GLY A 47 2.91 -13.71 5.23
N GLN A 48 3.07 -13.96 6.54
CA GLN A 48 4.24 -14.69 7.06
C GLN A 48 4.30 -16.16 6.59
N GLY A 49 3.21 -16.71 6.10
CA GLY A 49 3.18 -18.05 5.50
C GLY A 49 4.04 -18.18 4.23
N TYR A 50 4.49 -17.08 3.63
CA TYR A 50 5.37 -17.11 2.45
C TYR A 50 6.86 -17.31 2.79
N GLY A 51 7.25 -17.21 4.07
CA GLY A 51 8.57 -17.61 4.59
C GLY A 51 9.75 -17.02 3.83
N ASP A 52 10.53 -17.87 3.16
CA ASP A 52 11.76 -17.48 2.46
C ASP A 52 11.54 -16.84 1.07
N GLN A 53 10.29 -16.59 0.65
CA GLN A 53 10.04 -15.86 -0.59
C GLN A 53 10.49 -14.40 -0.44
N GLU A 54 11.07 -13.86 -1.52
CA GLU A 54 11.52 -12.47 -1.58
C GLU A 54 10.31 -11.52 -1.49
N TYR A 55 10.35 -10.60 -0.53
CA TYR A 55 9.26 -9.67 -0.26
C TYR A 55 9.60 -8.22 -0.63
N ILE A 56 10.77 -7.73 -0.20
CA ILE A 56 11.19 -6.34 -0.42
C ILE A 56 12.55 -6.29 -1.09
N VAL A 57 12.65 -5.43 -2.11
CA VAL A 57 13.90 -5.07 -2.79
C VAL A 57 14.05 -3.56 -2.80
N TYR A 58 15.21 -3.07 -2.35
CA TYR A 58 15.59 -1.67 -2.40
C TYR A 58 17.07 -1.53 -2.76
N GLY A 59 17.35 -1.06 -3.97
CA GLY A 59 18.72 -1.09 -4.49
C GLY A 59 19.27 -2.52 -4.54
N ASP A 60 20.33 -2.79 -3.78
CA ASP A 60 20.92 -4.13 -3.65
C ASP A 60 20.47 -4.85 -2.36
N GLU A 61 19.72 -4.18 -1.52
CA GLU A 61 19.17 -4.72 -0.28
C GLU A 61 17.94 -5.56 -0.59
N ARG A 62 17.81 -6.74 0.07
CA ARG A 62 16.74 -7.70 -0.15
C ARG A 62 16.28 -8.30 1.17
N TRP A 63 14.98 -8.51 1.30
CA TRP A 63 14.38 -9.19 2.44
C TRP A 63 13.34 -10.19 1.99
N THR A 64 13.38 -11.37 2.57
CA THR A 64 12.31 -12.35 2.53
C THR A 64 11.16 -11.95 3.46
N PHE A 65 10.00 -12.63 3.34
CA PHE A 65 8.91 -12.46 4.29
C PHE A 65 9.35 -12.81 5.73
N ALA A 66 10.15 -13.86 5.90
CA ALA A 66 10.65 -14.28 7.21
C ALA A 66 11.59 -13.23 7.83
N GLU A 67 12.55 -12.70 7.06
CA GLU A 67 13.47 -11.65 7.53
C GLU A 67 12.72 -10.36 7.87
N ALA A 68 11.80 -9.93 7.02
CA ALA A 68 10.93 -8.80 7.29
C ALA A 68 10.06 -9.05 8.53
N GLY A 69 9.56 -10.28 8.70
CA GLY A 69 8.79 -10.72 9.86
C GLY A 69 9.55 -10.56 11.16
N GLN A 70 10.83 -10.95 11.16
CA GLN A 70 11.68 -10.80 12.34
C GLN A 70 11.94 -9.33 12.69
N LEU A 71 12.23 -8.48 11.67
CA LEU A 71 12.45 -7.04 11.89
C LEU A 71 11.18 -6.35 12.44
N VAL A 72 10.01 -6.71 11.91
CA VAL A 72 8.72 -6.22 12.41
C VAL A 72 8.48 -6.65 13.85
N ALA A 73 8.74 -7.90 14.20
CA ALA A 73 8.60 -8.40 15.57
C ALA A 73 9.57 -7.71 16.54
N ASN A 74 10.83 -7.51 16.14
CA ASN A 74 11.84 -6.81 16.92
C ASN A 74 11.41 -5.38 17.21
N PHE A 75 11.03 -4.63 16.17
CA PHE A 75 10.56 -3.25 16.32
C PHE A 75 9.30 -3.15 17.18
N ALA A 76 8.33 -4.06 16.97
CA ALA A 76 7.11 -4.11 17.78
C ALA A 76 7.41 -4.37 19.28
N THR A 77 8.35 -5.28 19.58
CA THR A 77 8.80 -5.54 20.94
C THR A 77 9.48 -4.32 21.54
N TRP A 78 10.34 -3.66 20.78
CA TRP A 78 10.97 -2.40 21.20
C TRP A 78 9.93 -1.31 21.48
N LEU A 79 8.93 -1.13 20.62
CA LEU A 79 7.82 -0.18 20.86
C LEU A 79 7.15 -0.42 22.20
N GLN A 80 6.92 -1.68 22.60
CA GLN A 80 6.34 -2.01 23.91
C GLN A 80 7.27 -1.57 25.06
N THR A 81 8.59 -1.67 24.91
CA THR A 81 9.54 -1.17 25.93
C THR A 81 9.49 0.35 26.08
N GLN A 82 9.08 1.05 25.01
CA GLN A 82 8.84 2.51 25.04
C GLN A 82 7.44 2.88 25.55
N GLY A 83 6.64 1.91 26.00
CA GLY A 83 5.28 2.13 26.46
C GLY A 83 4.27 2.42 25.34
N ILE A 84 4.60 2.05 24.10
CA ILE A 84 3.68 2.16 22.95
C ILE A 84 2.82 0.90 22.89
N GLY A 85 1.50 1.09 22.81
CA GLY A 85 0.51 0.01 22.75
C GLY A 85 -0.74 0.40 21.98
N SER A 86 -1.85 -0.28 22.30
CA SER A 86 -3.13 -0.08 21.58
C SER A 86 -3.60 1.37 21.61
N GLY A 87 -3.90 1.92 20.44
CA GLY A 87 -4.38 3.27 20.22
C GLY A 87 -3.30 4.37 20.28
N ASP A 88 -2.06 4.05 20.66
CA ASP A 88 -0.98 5.01 20.65
C ASP A 88 -0.54 5.32 19.21
N ARG A 89 -0.34 6.60 18.93
CA ARG A 89 0.02 7.07 17.60
C ARG A 89 1.54 7.11 17.43
N VAL A 90 2.01 6.61 16.29
CA VAL A 90 3.41 6.66 15.86
C VAL A 90 3.48 7.32 14.48
N ALA A 91 4.16 8.46 14.41
CA ALA A 91 4.38 9.17 13.16
C ALA A 91 5.53 8.54 12.36
N ILE A 92 5.31 8.32 11.06
CA ILE A 92 6.33 7.83 10.13
C ILE A 92 6.54 8.88 9.04
N ALA A 93 7.68 9.54 9.07
CA ALA A 93 8.10 10.59 8.15
C ALA A 93 9.29 10.11 7.32
N LEU A 94 9.04 9.20 6.39
CA LEU A 94 10.05 8.55 5.56
C LEU A 94 9.70 8.66 4.07
N ARG A 95 10.73 8.62 3.24
CA ARG A 95 10.58 8.24 1.83
C ARG A 95 10.28 6.74 1.71
N ASN A 96 10.23 6.23 0.47
CA ASN A 96 10.00 4.80 0.20
C ASN A 96 11.22 3.96 0.56
N TYR A 97 11.48 3.83 1.84
CA TYR A 97 12.48 2.94 2.40
C TYR A 97 11.84 1.64 2.92
N PRO A 98 12.57 0.53 3.00
CA PRO A 98 12.10 -0.71 3.65
C PRO A 98 11.65 -0.48 5.09
N GLU A 99 12.33 0.42 5.79
CA GLU A 99 12.02 0.78 7.17
C GLU A 99 10.61 1.39 7.34
N TRP A 100 10.04 2.04 6.28
CA TRP A 100 8.63 2.40 6.28
C TRP A 100 7.74 1.18 6.53
N ILE A 101 8.01 0.10 5.80
CA ILE A 101 7.18 -1.13 5.83
C ILE A 101 7.33 -1.82 7.17
N PHE A 102 8.57 -1.95 7.66
CA PHE A 102 8.83 -2.57 8.95
C PHE A 102 8.21 -1.77 10.10
N ALA A 103 8.35 -0.43 10.10
CA ALA A 103 7.75 0.44 11.09
C ALA A 103 6.22 0.38 11.04
N TYR A 104 5.62 0.44 9.84
CA TYR A 104 4.17 0.34 9.65
C TYR A 104 3.61 -0.93 10.31
N TRP A 105 4.15 -2.09 9.93
CA TRP A 105 3.67 -3.37 10.46
C TRP A 105 3.99 -3.57 11.94
N GLY A 106 5.11 -3.03 12.43
CA GLY A 106 5.47 -3.06 13.85
C GLY A 106 4.48 -2.27 14.71
N VAL A 107 4.07 -1.08 14.26
CA VAL A 107 3.03 -0.28 14.93
C VAL A 107 1.68 -0.99 14.90
N ILE A 108 1.28 -1.54 13.75
CA ILE A 108 0.06 -2.34 13.63
C ILE A 108 0.09 -3.56 14.57
N ALA A 109 1.24 -4.21 14.74
CA ALA A 109 1.38 -5.41 15.57
C ALA A 109 1.10 -5.13 17.06
N VAL A 110 1.50 -3.98 17.58
CA VAL A 110 1.22 -3.57 18.96
C VAL A 110 -0.19 -2.99 19.16
N GLY A 111 -1.00 -2.94 18.09
CA GLY A 111 -2.33 -2.28 18.11
C GLY A 111 -2.24 -0.76 18.11
N GLY A 112 -1.08 -0.21 17.77
CA GLY A 112 -0.88 1.24 17.61
C GLY A 112 -1.47 1.77 16.31
N VAL A 113 -1.50 3.11 16.18
CA VAL A 113 -2.03 3.82 15.02
C VAL A 113 -0.88 4.46 14.25
N VAL A 114 -0.70 4.08 12.99
CA VAL A 114 0.31 4.69 12.11
C VAL A 114 -0.16 6.06 11.67
N VAL A 115 0.67 7.10 11.86
CA VAL A 115 0.44 8.42 11.28
C VAL A 115 1.38 8.62 10.11
N GLY A 116 0.87 8.51 8.89
CA GLY A 116 1.65 8.71 7.68
C GLY A 116 1.91 10.19 7.40
N MET A 117 3.15 10.62 7.61
CA MET A 117 3.57 12.00 7.39
C MET A 117 4.02 12.19 5.93
N ASN A 118 3.55 13.25 5.30
CA ASN A 118 3.99 13.56 3.94
C ASN A 118 5.48 13.96 3.95
N ALA A 119 6.32 13.17 3.28
CA ALA A 119 7.77 13.36 3.25
C ALA A 119 8.24 14.61 2.45
N TRP A 120 7.32 15.35 1.84
CA TRP A 120 7.60 16.63 1.17
C TRP A 120 7.28 17.85 2.02
N TRP A 121 6.68 17.67 3.20
CA TRP A 121 6.36 18.78 4.09
C TRP A 121 7.61 19.48 4.58
N VAL A 122 7.47 20.80 4.73
CA VAL A 122 8.42 21.65 5.47
C VAL A 122 8.13 21.61 6.97
N ALA A 123 8.99 22.23 7.77
CA ALA A 123 8.91 22.21 9.22
C ALA A 123 7.52 22.63 9.77
N ASP A 124 6.95 23.73 9.29
CA ASP A 124 5.64 24.23 9.74
C ASP A 124 4.48 23.25 9.46
N GLU A 125 4.50 22.59 8.31
CA GLU A 125 3.49 21.59 7.94
C GLU A 125 3.64 20.33 8.80
N MET A 126 4.89 19.93 9.09
CA MET A 126 5.19 18.82 9.99
C MET A 126 4.74 19.16 11.42
N ALA A 127 5.03 20.36 11.93
CA ALA A 127 4.60 20.82 13.24
C ALA A 127 3.07 20.76 13.39
N TYR A 128 2.35 21.22 12.36
CA TYR A 128 0.90 21.15 12.34
C TYR A 128 0.40 19.71 12.48
N ALA A 129 0.93 18.79 11.67
CA ALA A 129 0.47 17.41 11.67
C ALA A 129 0.87 16.65 12.96
N LEU A 130 2.04 16.95 13.53
CA LEU A 130 2.45 16.42 14.83
C LEU A 130 1.52 16.92 15.95
N SER A 131 1.17 18.21 15.95
CA SER A 131 0.24 18.79 16.94
C SER A 131 -1.18 18.26 16.79
N ASP A 132 -1.64 18.02 15.55
CA ASP A 132 -2.99 17.53 15.25
C ASP A 132 -3.15 16.04 15.58
N SER A 133 -2.14 15.22 15.28
CA SER A 133 -2.17 13.78 15.53
C SER A 133 -1.61 13.36 16.88
N ASP A 134 -0.87 14.21 17.57
CA ASP A 134 -0.28 13.98 18.91
C ASP A 134 0.38 12.58 19.04
N PRO A 135 1.40 12.24 18.25
CA PRO A 135 2.06 10.95 18.31
C PRO A 135 3.04 10.89 19.50
N LYS A 136 3.26 9.69 20.04
CA LYS A 136 4.26 9.44 21.08
C LYS A 136 5.68 9.23 20.54
N LEU A 137 5.77 8.89 19.24
CA LEU A 137 7.04 8.57 18.60
C LEU A 137 7.02 9.04 17.14
N LEU A 138 8.20 9.50 16.68
CA LEU A 138 8.47 9.88 15.29
C LEU A 138 9.58 9.00 14.73
N VAL A 139 9.31 8.31 13.62
CA VAL A 139 10.32 7.63 12.81
C VAL A 139 10.62 8.50 11.59
N ALA A 140 11.85 8.95 11.41
CA ALA A 140 12.19 9.92 10.37
C ALA A 140 13.58 9.66 9.75
N ASP A 141 13.72 10.02 8.47
CA ASP A 141 14.98 9.97 7.74
C ASP A 141 15.67 11.36 7.70
N ASP A 142 16.82 11.43 7.07
CA ASP A 142 17.74 12.58 7.02
C ASP A 142 17.04 13.94 6.86
N GLN A 143 16.34 14.14 5.74
CA GLN A 143 15.69 15.42 5.43
C GLN A 143 14.52 15.72 6.38
N ARG A 144 13.80 14.70 6.83
CA ARG A 144 12.65 14.86 7.76
C ARG A 144 13.15 15.16 9.17
N LEU A 145 14.30 14.61 9.56
CA LEU A 145 14.99 14.96 10.81
C LEU A 145 15.51 16.39 10.77
N ALA A 146 16.03 16.87 9.62
CA ALA A 146 16.44 18.27 9.46
C ALA A 146 15.24 19.22 9.62
N ASN A 147 14.11 18.93 8.98
CA ASN A 147 12.88 19.71 9.15
C ASN A 147 12.35 19.65 10.59
N PHE A 148 12.42 18.48 11.24
CA PHE A 148 12.01 18.34 12.64
C PHE A 148 12.91 19.12 13.60
N ALA A 149 14.21 19.23 13.33
CA ALA A 149 15.14 19.97 14.17
C ALA A 149 14.74 21.45 14.33
N GLU A 150 14.11 22.06 13.33
CA GLU A 150 13.65 23.44 13.38
C GLU A 150 12.48 23.65 14.38
N ILE A 151 11.74 22.58 14.69
CA ILE A 151 10.52 22.61 15.53
C ILE A 151 10.64 21.73 16.79
N ALA A 152 11.76 21.05 16.99
CA ALA A 152 11.95 20.07 18.08
C ALA A 152 11.73 20.67 19.48
N GLY A 153 11.90 21.97 19.64
CA GLY A 153 11.64 22.68 20.91
C GLY A 153 10.18 22.59 21.36
N ASP A 154 9.24 22.48 20.43
CA ASP A 154 7.81 22.38 20.69
C ASP A 154 7.35 20.93 20.97
N PHE A 155 8.23 19.96 20.73
CA PHE A 155 7.96 18.52 20.81
C PHE A 155 9.02 17.78 21.66
N SER A 156 9.39 18.38 22.80
CA SER A 156 10.50 17.86 23.67
C SER A 156 10.25 16.44 24.22
N ASP A 157 8.99 16.03 24.33
CA ASP A 157 8.60 14.73 24.89
C ASP A 157 8.46 13.64 23.81
N LEU A 158 8.61 14.01 22.52
CA LEU A 158 8.48 13.08 21.42
C LEU A 158 9.76 12.23 21.27
N THR A 159 9.62 10.91 21.40
CA THR A 159 10.71 9.99 21.09
C THR A 159 10.97 9.98 19.58
N VAL A 160 12.23 10.13 19.18
CA VAL A 160 12.64 10.17 17.76
C VAL A 160 13.47 8.95 17.41
N VAL A 161 13.15 8.28 16.31
CA VAL A 161 13.93 7.20 15.69
C VAL A 161 14.50 7.68 14.37
N ALA A 162 15.83 7.66 14.26
CA ALA A 162 16.55 8.07 13.06
C ALA A 162 16.76 6.87 12.12
N VAL A 163 16.33 7.02 10.87
CA VAL A 163 16.46 6.02 9.81
C VAL A 163 17.48 6.53 8.80
N ARG A 164 18.52 5.70 8.54
CA ARG A 164 19.57 5.96 7.53
C ARG A 164 20.32 7.28 7.72
N GLU A 165 20.26 7.88 8.91
CA GLU A 165 20.97 9.11 9.29
C GLU A 165 21.82 8.83 10.54
N PRO A 166 23.13 8.57 10.37
CA PRO A 166 24.00 8.19 11.48
C PRO A 166 24.33 9.35 12.43
N SER A 167 24.10 10.60 12.02
CA SER A 167 24.40 11.81 12.78
C SER A 167 23.21 12.78 12.80
N PRO A 168 22.06 12.34 13.40
CA PRO A 168 20.84 13.15 13.36
C PRO A 168 21.04 14.52 14.06
N PRO A 169 20.40 15.58 13.56
CA PRO A 169 20.51 16.92 14.14
C PRO A 169 19.78 17.08 15.47
N VAL A 170 19.05 16.05 15.91
CA VAL A 170 18.31 15.99 17.19
C VAL A 170 18.69 14.73 17.95
N ALA A 171 18.37 14.68 19.24
CA ALA A 171 18.49 13.44 20.00
C ALA A 171 17.55 12.38 19.42
N ALA A 172 18.09 11.26 19.00
CA ALA A 172 17.33 10.17 18.39
C ALA A 172 17.96 8.81 18.69
N VAL A 173 17.12 7.78 18.75
CA VAL A 173 17.53 6.38 18.73
C VAL A 173 17.79 5.97 17.30
N GLN A 174 18.87 5.24 17.03
CA GLN A 174 19.12 4.74 15.67
C GLN A 174 18.18 3.57 15.36
N TRP A 175 17.66 3.51 14.12
CA TRP A 175 16.80 2.40 13.68
C TRP A 175 17.38 1.03 13.99
N VAL A 176 18.68 0.84 13.74
CA VAL A 176 19.37 -0.43 13.98
C VAL A 176 19.33 -0.87 15.46
N GLU A 177 19.27 0.08 16.40
CA GLU A 177 19.14 -0.21 17.83
C GLU A 177 17.73 -0.73 18.16
N THR A 178 16.71 -0.21 17.48
CA THR A 178 15.31 -0.59 17.72
C THR A 178 14.98 -2.02 17.26
N VAL A 179 15.80 -2.59 16.38
CA VAL A 179 15.63 -3.95 15.84
C VAL A 179 16.76 -4.90 16.22
N SER A 180 17.66 -4.49 17.12
CA SER A 180 18.87 -5.24 17.49
C SER A 180 18.57 -6.46 18.36
N GLU A 181 17.52 -6.40 19.17
CA GLU A 181 17.11 -7.50 20.04
C GLU A 181 16.02 -8.34 19.37
N SER A 182 16.16 -9.67 19.45
CA SER A 182 15.15 -10.58 18.94
C SER A 182 13.87 -10.49 19.77
N GLY A 183 12.74 -10.21 19.11
CA GLY A 183 11.43 -10.10 19.72
C GLY A 183 10.43 -11.10 19.13
N GLU A 184 9.36 -11.34 19.85
CA GLU A 184 8.19 -12.05 19.36
C GLU A 184 7.10 -11.04 18.95
N LEU A 185 6.30 -11.36 17.94
CA LEU A 185 5.24 -10.48 17.50
C LEU A 185 4.18 -10.32 18.60
N PRO A 186 3.94 -9.10 19.12
CA PRO A 186 2.92 -8.88 20.14
C PRO A 186 1.52 -9.20 19.65
N MET A 187 0.68 -9.75 20.57
CA MET A 187 -0.68 -10.19 20.25
C MET A 187 -1.74 -9.51 21.15
N PRO A 188 -1.78 -8.15 21.25
CA PRO A 188 -2.86 -7.50 21.98
C PRO A 188 -4.21 -7.74 21.30
N ALA A 189 -5.30 -7.61 22.07
CA ALA A 189 -6.63 -7.58 21.48
C ALA A 189 -6.79 -6.31 20.62
N ILE A 190 -7.29 -6.47 19.39
CA ILE A 190 -7.57 -5.38 18.44
C ILE A 190 -9.02 -5.53 17.99
N ASP A 191 -9.82 -4.46 18.14
CA ASP A 191 -11.16 -4.40 17.57
C ASP A 191 -11.08 -3.95 16.10
N SER A 192 -11.95 -4.48 15.27
CA SER A 192 -12.00 -4.10 13.86
C SER A 192 -12.37 -2.63 13.62
N ASN A 193 -12.95 -1.97 14.59
CA ASN A 193 -13.28 -0.55 14.53
C ASN A 193 -12.18 0.36 15.11
N ASP A 194 -11.14 -0.22 15.74
CA ASP A 194 -10.00 0.56 16.17
C ASP A 194 -9.30 1.20 14.96
N ASP A 195 -8.71 2.38 15.16
CA ASP A 195 -7.92 3.04 14.15
C ASP A 195 -6.64 2.23 13.85
N ALA A 196 -6.37 2.00 12.57
CA ALA A 196 -5.13 1.36 12.10
C ALA A 196 -4.12 2.41 11.64
N CYS A 197 -4.58 3.44 10.92
CA CYS A 197 -3.70 4.49 10.42
C CYS A 197 -4.43 5.80 10.17
N ILE A 198 -3.67 6.89 10.17
CA ILE A 198 -4.10 8.24 9.83
C ILE A 198 -3.26 8.71 8.64
N PHE A 199 -3.90 9.03 7.53
CA PHE A 199 -3.23 9.63 6.37
C PHE A 199 -3.78 11.02 6.10
N TYR A 200 -2.88 11.97 5.90
CA TYR A 200 -3.25 13.36 5.65
C TYR A 200 -3.62 13.60 4.18
N THR A 201 -4.76 14.28 3.99
CA THR A 201 -5.23 14.76 2.68
C THR A 201 -5.06 16.26 2.58
N SER A 202 -4.92 16.79 1.35
CA SER A 202 -4.68 18.21 1.11
C SER A 202 -5.81 19.14 1.57
N GLY A 203 -6.99 18.59 1.88
CA GLY A 203 -8.14 19.33 2.36
C GLY A 203 -8.59 20.47 1.42
N THR A 204 -9.87 20.79 1.41
CA THR A 204 -10.41 21.92 0.62
C THR A 204 -10.28 23.27 1.35
N THR A 205 -9.84 23.28 2.61
CA THR A 205 -9.85 24.43 3.52
C THR A 205 -8.46 25.00 3.82
N GLY A 206 -7.41 24.59 3.07
CA GLY A 206 -6.06 25.14 3.16
C GLY A 206 -5.10 24.44 4.13
N ARG A 207 -5.58 23.69 5.12
CA ARG A 207 -4.73 22.83 5.97
C ARG A 207 -5.03 21.35 5.70
N PRO A 208 -4.03 20.46 5.71
CA PRO A 208 -4.24 19.03 5.61
C PRO A 208 -5.14 18.51 6.73
N LYS A 209 -5.93 17.47 6.44
CA LYS A 209 -6.79 16.78 7.41
C LYS A 209 -6.37 15.33 7.51
N GLY A 210 -6.22 14.83 8.73
CA GLY A 210 -5.95 13.42 9.00
C GLY A 210 -7.21 12.58 8.84
N ALA A 211 -7.25 11.74 7.79
CA ALA A 211 -8.30 10.74 7.64
C ALA A 211 -7.95 9.54 8.51
N GLN A 212 -8.79 9.24 9.49
CA GLN A 212 -8.70 8.08 10.37
C GLN A 212 -9.25 6.85 9.66
N LEU A 213 -8.42 5.82 9.51
CA LEU A 213 -8.75 4.59 8.80
C LEU A 213 -8.75 3.43 9.80
N THR A 214 -9.89 2.76 9.92
CA THR A 214 -10.04 1.63 10.84
C THR A 214 -9.41 0.35 10.28
N HIS A 215 -9.11 -0.61 11.16
CA HIS A 215 -8.70 -1.95 10.76
C HIS A 215 -9.71 -2.57 9.80
N ARG A 216 -11.00 -2.48 10.09
CA ARG A 216 -12.08 -2.96 9.20
C ARG A 216 -11.99 -2.34 7.80
N GLY A 217 -11.88 -1.02 7.72
CA GLY A 217 -11.81 -0.31 6.44
C GLY A 217 -10.61 -0.77 5.61
N CYS A 218 -9.42 -0.85 6.22
CA CYS A 218 -8.19 -1.29 5.57
C CYS A 218 -8.26 -2.77 5.13
N VAL A 219 -8.78 -3.67 5.97
CA VAL A 219 -8.99 -5.08 5.64
C VAL A 219 -9.95 -5.24 4.45
N HIS A 220 -11.10 -4.55 4.46
CA HIS A 220 -12.05 -4.63 3.35
C HIS A 220 -11.51 -4.00 2.07
N ASN A 221 -10.69 -2.95 2.17
CA ASN A 221 -10.01 -2.39 1.00
C ASN A 221 -9.10 -3.44 0.32
N ILE A 222 -8.28 -4.16 1.09
CA ILE A 222 -7.39 -5.17 0.48
C ILE A 222 -8.16 -6.36 -0.07
N MET A 223 -9.25 -6.78 0.58
CA MET A 223 -10.13 -7.80 0.04
C MET A 223 -10.82 -7.32 -1.26
N ASN A 224 -11.19 -6.04 -1.36
CA ASN A 224 -11.69 -5.45 -2.59
C ASN A 224 -10.63 -5.46 -3.70
N VAL A 225 -9.37 -5.11 -3.40
CA VAL A 225 -8.26 -5.19 -4.37
C VAL A 225 -8.10 -6.63 -4.88
N ALA A 226 -8.09 -7.61 -3.98
CA ALA A 226 -8.01 -9.03 -4.34
C ALA A 226 -9.22 -9.49 -5.17
N ALA A 227 -10.43 -9.10 -4.77
CA ALA A 227 -11.67 -9.42 -5.49
C ALA A 227 -11.65 -8.85 -6.92
N MET A 228 -11.27 -7.59 -7.09
CA MET A 228 -11.17 -6.98 -8.42
C MET A 228 -10.13 -7.69 -9.29
N GLY A 229 -8.98 -8.06 -8.74
CA GLY A 229 -7.98 -8.87 -9.45
C GLY A 229 -8.56 -10.19 -9.97
N GLN A 230 -9.23 -10.95 -9.10
CA GLN A 230 -9.87 -12.21 -9.47
C GLN A 230 -11.05 -12.03 -10.45
N ILE A 231 -11.89 -11.01 -10.25
CA ILE A 231 -13.01 -10.71 -11.15
C ILE A 231 -12.51 -10.41 -12.55
N PHE A 232 -11.46 -9.59 -12.70
CA PHE A 232 -10.93 -9.25 -14.01
C PHE A 232 -10.23 -10.44 -14.68
N ALA A 233 -9.44 -11.24 -13.94
CA ALA A 233 -8.83 -12.46 -14.45
C ALA A 233 -9.89 -13.47 -14.93
N THR A 234 -10.91 -13.71 -14.11
CA THR A 234 -12.04 -14.58 -14.43
C THR A 234 -12.85 -14.06 -15.64
N THR A 235 -13.09 -12.74 -15.71
CA THR A 235 -13.77 -12.12 -16.84
C THR A 235 -13.01 -12.35 -18.15
N GLN A 236 -11.70 -12.25 -18.14
CA GLN A 236 -10.85 -12.48 -19.34
C GLN A 236 -10.89 -13.97 -19.75
N ALA A 237 -10.79 -14.89 -18.79
CA ALA A 237 -10.86 -16.32 -19.08
C ALA A 237 -12.23 -16.72 -19.70
N LEU A 238 -13.32 -16.25 -19.10
CA LEU A 238 -14.66 -16.43 -19.67
C LEU A 238 -14.79 -15.80 -21.06
N GLY A 239 -14.19 -14.64 -21.29
CA GLY A 239 -14.16 -13.96 -22.59
C GLY A 239 -13.41 -14.75 -23.67
N ARG A 240 -12.43 -15.58 -23.30
CA ARG A 240 -11.76 -16.53 -24.21
C ARG A 240 -12.54 -17.82 -24.45
N GLY A 241 -13.72 -17.97 -23.83
CA GLY A 241 -14.55 -19.17 -23.93
C GLY A 241 -14.10 -20.32 -23.04
N GLU A 242 -13.27 -20.06 -22.02
CA GLU A 242 -12.87 -21.06 -21.05
C GLU A 242 -14.05 -21.47 -20.17
N HIS A 243 -14.19 -22.77 -19.91
CA HIS A 243 -15.14 -23.28 -18.92
C HIS A 243 -14.45 -23.30 -17.56
N LEU A 244 -15.02 -22.60 -16.57
CA LEU A 244 -14.43 -22.42 -15.26
C LEU A 244 -15.33 -23.00 -14.17
N ASP A 245 -14.78 -23.89 -13.34
CA ASP A 245 -15.45 -24.42 -12.13
C ASP A 245 -15.19 -23.52 -10.89
N ALA A 246 -14.17 -22.67 -10.96
CA ALA A 246 -13.78 -21.74 -9.89
C ALA A 246 -13.20 -20.43 -10.46
N PRO A 247 -13.18 -19.33 -9.67
CA PRO A 247 -12.52 -18.09 -10.08
C PRO A 247 -11.04 -18.30 -10.37
N VAL A 248 -10.53 -17.53 -11.36
CA VAL A 248 -9.10 -17.51 -11.69
C VAL A 248 -8.34 -16.69 -10.66
N SER A 249 -7.35 -17.30 -10.01
CA SER A 249 -6.42 -16.58 -9.13
C SER A 249 -5.40 -15.80 -9.95
N ALA A 250 -5.20 -14.53 -9.61
CA ALA A 250 -4.08 -13.77 -10.16
C ALA A 250 -2.77 -14.27 -9.52
N PRO A 251 -1.68 -14.41 -10.29
CA PRO A 251 -0.38 -14.72 -9.70
C PRO A 251 0.09 -13.57 -8.80
N PRO A 252 0.97 -13.85 -7.81
CA PRO A 252 1.60 -12.81 -7.01
C PRO A 252 2.28 -11.74 -7.89
N ALA A 253 2.13 -10.48 -7.51
CA ALA A 253 2.70 -9.39 -8.28
C ALA A 253 4.13 -9.08 -7.83
N THR A 254 5.03 -8.82 -8.78
CA THR A 254 6.25 -8.06 -8.57
C THR A 254 5.93 -6.61 -8.88
N SER A 255 5.75 -5.80 -7.85
CA SER A 255 5.22 -4.43 -7.96
C SER A 255 6.32 -3.39 -7.82
N LEU A 256 6.45 -2.48 -8.79
CA LEU A 256 7.25 -1.28 -8.65
C LEU A 256 6.49 -0.26 -7.78
N VAL A 257 7.08 0.10 -6.64
CA VAL A 257 6.52 1.08 -5.70
C VAL A 257 7.12 2.45 -6.01
N ALA A 258 6.53 3.14 -6.98
CA ALA A 258 6.95 4.47 -7.44
C ALA A 258 6.20 5.62 -6.73
N THR A 259 4.98 5.36 -6.27
CA THR A 259 4.18 6.32 -5.49
C THR A 259 4.53 6.25 -4.00
N PRO A 260 4.33 7.36 -3.24
CA PRO A 260 4.76 7.42 -1.85
C PRO A 260 3.99 6.45 -0.92
N LEU A 261 4.72 5.79 -0.03
CA LEU A 261 4.13 4.91 1.00
C LEU A 261 3.32 5.68 2.05
N PHE A 262 3.55 6.98 2.26
CA PHE A 262 2.69 7.82 3.09
C PHE A 262 1.34 8.17 2.45
N HIS A 263 0.99 7.52 1.34
CA HIS A 263 -0.29 7.69 0.65
C HIS A 263 -0.98 6.34 0.46
N VAL A 264 -2.32 6.31 0.62
CA VAL A 264 -3.13 5.07 0.53
C VAL A 264 -2.94 4.30 -0.78
N THR A 265 -2.58 4.97 -1.88
CA THR A 265 -2.34 4.29 -3.17
C THR A 265 -1.21 3.29 -3.06
N ALA A 266 -0.03 3.69 -2.55
CA ALA A 266 1.08 2.76 -2.40
C ALA A 266 0.90 1.88 -1.16
N ASN A 267 0.56 2.46 -0.01
CA ASN A 267 0.44 1.71 1.24
C ASN A 267 -0.71 0.70 1.20
N ASN A 268 -1.94 1.19 1.00
CA ASN A 268 -3.13 0.38 1.17
C ASN A 268 -3.48 -0.47 -0.06
N CYS A 269 -3.11 -0.04 -1.27
CA CYS A 269 -3.46 -0.78 -2.48
C CYS A 269 -2.31 -1.64 -3.02
N VAL A 270 -1.04 -1.22 -2.83
CA VAL A 270 0.12 -1.97 -3.34
C VAL A 270 0.79 -2.78 -2.24
N MET A 271 1.27 -2.13 -1.17
CA MET A 271 2.02 -2.80 -0.10
C MET A 271 1.17 -3.86 0.61
N HIS A 272 -0.04 -3.51 1.07
CA HIS A 272 -0.92 -4.50 1.71
C HIS A 272 -1.24 -5.66 0.75
N GLY A 273 -1.47 -5.36 -0.54
CA GLY A 273 -1.74 -6.37 -1.55
C GLY A 273 -0.59 -7.36 -1.72
N ALA A 274 0.62 -6.87 -1.85
CA ALA A 274 1.81 -7.71 -1.94
C ALA A 274 2.01 -8.55 -0.67
N THR A 275 1.81 -7.94 0.51
CA THR A 275 1.93 -8.65 1.79
C THR A 275 1.03 -9.90 1.87
N VAL A 276 -0.25 -9.77 1.50
CA VAL A 276 -1.21 -10.87 1.67
C VAL A 276 -1.19 -11.88 0.54
N SER A 277 -0.63 -11.53 -0.63
CA SER A 277 -0.60 -12.41 -1.81
C SER A 277 0.76 -13.08 -2.08
N GLY A 278 1.78 -12.86 -1.23
CA GLY A 278 3.13 -13.32 -1.48
C GLY A 278 3.82 -12.56 -2.62
N GLY A 279 3.44 -11.32 -2.84
CA GLY A 279 4.02 -10.46 -3.87
C GLY A 279 5.35 -9.85 -3.45
N LYS A 280 6.14 -9.41 -4.44
CA LYS A 280 7.41 -8.70 -4.25
C LYS A 280 7.23 -7.20 -4.45
N LEU A 281 7.79 -6.40 -3.53
CA LEU A 281 7.83 -4.94 -3.59
C LEU A 281 9.22 -4.47 -4.01
N VAL A 282 9.32 -3.82 -5.15
CA VAL A 282 10.54 -3.17 -5.65
C VAL A 282 10.40 -1.67 -5.36
N LEU A 283 11.15 -1.16 -4.38
CA LEU A 283 11.00 0.19 -3.89
C LEU A 283 11.88 1.17 -4.67
N MET A 284 11.33 2.34 -4.96
CA MET A 284 12.07 3.51 -5.46
C MET A 284 12.02 4.63 -4.42
N TYR A 285 13.17 5.21 -4.08
CA TYR A 285 13.25 6.37 -3.17
C TYR A 285 12.42 7.55 -3.66
N LYS A 286 12.52 7.84 -4.97
CA LYS A 286 11.76 8.85 -5.71
C LYS A 286 11.56 8.37 -7.14
N TRP A 287 10.57 8.92 -7.82
CA TRP A 287 10.37 8.64 -9.23
C TRP A 287 11.57 9.13 -10.07
N ASP A 288 12.06 8.22 -10.89
CA ASP A 288 13.04 8.44 -11.94
C ASP A 288 12.75 7.43 -13.05
N THR A 289 12.57 7.91 -14.26
CA THR A 289 12.07 7.08 -15.37
C THR A 289 13.10 6.05 -15.84
N GLU A 290 14.38 6.43 -15.90
CA GLU A 290 15.46 5.52 -16.32
C GLU A 290 15.66 4.43 -15.26
N GLU A 291 15.69 4.81 -13.98
CA GLU A 291 15.77 3.86 -12.88
C GLU A 291 14.55 2.91 -12.86
N ALA A 292 13.35 3.41 -13.18
CA ALA A 292 12.16 2.58 -13.29
C ALA A 292 12.31 1.50 -14.38
N LEU A 293 12.82 1.86 -15.56
CA LEU A 293 13.09 0.92 -16.65
C LEU A 293 14.14 -0.14 -16.24
N ARG A 294 15.23 0.31 -15.62
CA ARG A 294 16.27 -0.57 -15.10
C ARG A 294 15.74 -1.58 -14.06
N LEU A 295 14.90 -1.11 -13.15
CA LEU A 295 14.27 -1.97 -12.14
C LEU A 295 13.24 -2.93 -12.76
N ILE A 296 12.46 -2.50 -13.75
CA ILE A 296 11.54 -3.37 -14.48
C ILE A 296 12.27 -4.55 -15.10
N GLU A 297 13.37 -4.29 -15.81
CA GLU A 297 14.18 -5.33 -16.42
C GLU A 297 14.86 -6.22 -15.37
N ARG A 298 15.59 -5.63 -14.42
CA ARG A 298 16.39 -6.35 -13.43
C ARG A 298 15.55 -7.25 -12.52
N GLU A 299 14.43 -6.71 -12.02
CA GLU A 299 13.59 -7.38 -11.03
C GLU A 299 12.39 -8.12 -11.65
N GLN A 300 12.27 -8.08 -13.00
CA GLN A 300 11.16 -8.66 -13.74
C GLN A 300 9.81 -8.17 -13.20
N VAL A 301 9.70 -6.84 -13.03
CA VAL A 301 8.48 -6.19 -12.54
C VAL A 301 7.32 -6.50 -13.48
N ASN A 302 6.22 -6.99 -12.94
CA ASN A 302 5.03 -7.29 -13.74
C ASN A 302 3.88 -6.31 -13.53
N THR A 303 3.96 -5.48 -12.48
CA THR A 303 2.92 -4.50 -12.14
C THR A 303 3.55 -3.16 -11.79
N VAL A 304 3.14 -2.11 -12.49
CA VAL A 304 3.49 -0.74 -12.15
C VAL A 304 2.21 0.01 -11.79
N SER A 305 2.06 0.35 -10.50
CA SER A 305 0.99 1.20 -10.01
C SER A 305 1.51 2.63 -9.82
N ALA A 306 1.23 3.48 -10.81
CA ALA A 306 1.76 4.83 -10.92
C ALA A 306 0.65 5.84 -11.22
N VAL A 307 0.92 7.13 -11.00
CA VAL A 307 0.03 8.18 -11.51
C VAL A 307 0.17 8.28 -13.03
N PRO A 308 -0.87 8.74 -13.77
CA PRO A 308 -0.86 8.73 -15.24
C PRO A 308 0.33 9.46 -15.88
N MET A 309 0.87 10.50 -15.22
CA MET A 309 2.06 11.20 -15.71
C MET A 309 3.29 10.28 -15.71
N MET A 310 3.54 9.53 -14.64
CA MET A 310 4.66 8.58 -14.56
C MET A 310 4.54 7.50 -15.65
N THR A 311 3.32 6.98 -15.89
CA THR A 311 3.08 6.03 -16.98
C THR A 311 3.43 6.65 -18.35
N ARG A 312 3.05 7.92 -18.57
CA ARG A 312 3.35 8.63 -19.80
C ARG A 312 4.85 8.87 -20.00
N GLU A 313 5.54 9.29 -18.94
CA GLU A 313 6.99 9.49 -18.95
C GLU A 313 7.72 8.18 -19.25
N LEU A 314 7.30 7.08 -18.61
CA LEU A 314 7.87 5.75 -18.84
C LEU A 314 7.79 5.34 -20.33
N LEU A 315 6.59 5.42 -20.93
CA LEU A 315 6.36 5.05 -22.33
C LEU A 315 7.00 6.01 -23.34
N ALA A 316 7.26 7.27 -22.94
CA ALA A 316 7.89 8.29 -23.77
C ALA A 316 9.42 8.34 -23.61
N HIS A 317 10.00 7.50 -22.76
CA HIS A 317 11.46 7.50 -22.56
C HIS A 317 12.17 7.10 -23.86
N PRO A 318 13.18 7.85 -24.32
CA PRO A 318 13.85 7.57 -25.61
C PRO A 318 14.41 6.17 -25.70
N ASP A 319 14.92 5.63 -24.60
CA ASP A 319 15.57 4.32 -24.53
C ASP A 319 14.58 3.22 -24.06
N PHE A 320 13.25 3.49 -24.04
CA PHE A 320 12.25 2.49 -23.59
C PHE A 320 12.39 1.14 -24.33
N ALA A 321 12.73 1.18 -25.63
CA ALA A 321 12.88 -0.01 -26.45
C ALA A 321 14.18 -0.80 -26.17
N ASP A 322 15.15 -0.20 -25.49
CA ASP A 322 16.43 -0.80 -25.17
C ASP A 322 16.39 -1.66 -23.90
N TYR A 323 15.31 -1.52 -23.09
CA TYR A 323 15.08 -2.30 -21.89
C TYR A 323 14.11 -3.47 -22.14
N ASP A 324 14.36 -4.61 -21.50
CA ASP A 324 13.40 -5.71 -21.49
C ASP A 324 12.22 -5.43 -20.55
N THR A 325 11.12 -4.94 -21.13
CA THR A 325 9.85 -4.72 -20.43
C THR A 325 8.83 -5.84 -20.64
N SER A 326 9.25 -7.01 -21.14
CA SER A 326 8.37 -8.15 -21.47
C SER A 326 7.68 -8.75 -20.23
N SER A 327 8.23 -8.52 -19.04
CA SER A 327 7.62 -8.93 -17.78
C SER A 327 6.33 -8.16 -17.43
N LEU A 328 6.16 -6.91 -17.93
CA LEU A 328 5.02 -6.05 -17.62
C LEU A 328 3.69 -6.70 -18.04
N ALA A 329 2.83 -6.97 -17.07
CA ALA A 329 1.47 -7.48 -17.26
C ALA A 329 0.40 -6.40 -16.99
N SER A 330 0.68 -5.44 -16.09
CA SER A 330 -0.21 -4.33 -15.76
C SER A 330 0.57 -3.03 -15.64
N LEU A 331 0.10 -2.00 -16.35
CA LEU A 331 0.68 -0.66 -16.32
C LEU A 331 -0.44 0.38 -16.19
N GLY A 332 -0.41 1.12 -15.10
CA GLY A 332 -1.43 2.11 -14.78
C GLY A 332 -1.43 2.42 -13.30
N GLY A 333 -2.58 2.71 -12.72
CA GLY A 333 -2.70 3.01 -11.28
C GLY A 333 -3.89 3.89 -10.97
N GLY A 334 -3.67 4.91 -10.15
CA GLY A 334 -4.71 5.82 -9.66
C GLY A 334 -4.14 7.15 -9.21
N GLY A 335 -4.89 7.87 -8.38
CA GLY A 335 -4.49 9.14 -7.78
C GLY A 335 -4.69 10.37 -8.68
N ALA A 336 -4.92 10.19 -9.99
CA ALA A 336 -5.30 11.23 -10.93
C ALA A 336 -6.11 10.65 -12.10
N ALA A 337 -6.84 11.52 -12.81
CA ALA A 337 -7.57 11.11 -14.00
C ALA A 337 -6.60 10.73 -15.14
N MET A 338 -6.82 9.55 -15.72
CA MET A 338 -6.07 9.10 -16.89
C MET A 338 -6.65 9.71 -18.16
N HIS A 339 -5.79 10.31 -18.97
CA HIS A 339 -6.24 10.84 -20.27
C HIS A 339 -6.62 9.68 -21.21
N PRO A 340 -7.73 9.78 -21.98
CA PRO A 340 -8.28 8.67 -22.78
C PRO A 340 -7.35 8.05 -23.83
N ASP A 341 -6.29 8.74 -24.26
CA ASP A 341 -5.29 8.21 -25.21
C ASP A 341 -4.29 7.23 -24.55
N LEU A 342 -4.09 7.33 -23.21
CA LEU A 342 -3.03 6.59 -22.54
C LEU A 342 -3.26 5.07 -22.50
N PRO A 343 -4.48 4.56 -22.28
CA PRO A 343 -4.73 3.12 -22.37
C PRO A 343 -4.33 2.49 -23.72
N GLY A 344 -4.59 3.19 -24.83
CA GLY A 344 -4.16 2.77 -26.17
C GLY A 344 -2.64 2.73 -26.29
N LYS A 345 -1.95 3.77 -25.81
CA LYS A 345 -0.49 3.83 -25.81
C LYS A 345 0.17 2.69 -25.02
N VAL A 346 -0.41 2.28 -23.88
CA VAL A 346 0.10 1.12 -23.13
C VAL A 346 0.10 -0.13 -24.01
N ILE A 347 -0.99 -0.38 -24.75
CA ILE A 347 -1.10 -1.54 -25.66
C ILE A 347 -0.12 -1.43 -26.83
N GLU A 348 0.05 -0.25 -27.41
CA GLU A 348 0.91 -0.02 -28.56
C GLU A 348 2.40 -0.14 -28.23
N SER A 349 2.78 0.31 -27.02
CA SER A 349 4.20 0.41 -26.62
C SER A 349 4.71 -0.82 -25.87
N THR A 350 3.84 -1.70 -25.36
CA THR A 350 4.25 -2.87 -24.56
C THR A 350 3.85 -4.18 -25.23
N GLN A 351 4.59 -5.27 -24.93
CA GLN A 351 4.30 -6.56 -25.52
C GLN A 351 3.00 -7.20 -25.02
N ARG A 352 2.69 -7.04 -23.71
CA ARG A 352 1.54 -7.71 -23.08
C ARG A 352 0.87 -6.93 -21.96
N ALA A 353 1.42 -5.79 -21.55
CA ALA A 353 0.84 -5.04 -20.44
C ALA A 353 -0.59 -4.60 -20.76
N LYS A 354 -1.46 -4.72 -19.77
CA LYS A 354 -2.82 -4.20 -19.85
C LYS A 354 -2.91 -2.88 -19.08
N PRO A 355 -3.58 -1.86 -19.65
CA PRO A 355 -3.84 -0.63 -18.92
C PRO A 355 -4.79 -0.92 -17.76
N ALA A 356 -4.55 -0.25 -16.62
CA ALA A 356 -5.40 -0.36 -15.45
C ALA A 356 -5.59 1.01 -14.78
N GLN A 357 -6.78 1.26 -14.23
CA GLN A 357 -7.07 2.45 -13.46
C GLN A 357 -7.95 2.12 -12.26
N GLY A 358 -7.52 2.62 -11.08
CA GLY A 358 -8.32 2.66 -9.88
C GLY A 358 -8.73 4.11 -9.57
N TYR A 359 -9.97 4.31 -9.13
CA TYR A 359 -10.40 5.53 -8.49
C TYR A 359 -10.72 5.23 -7.03
N GLY A 360 -10.31 6.13 -6.15
CA GLY A 360 -10.55 6.03 -4.72
C GLY A 360 -10.11 7.30 -4.00
N MET A 361 -10.21 7.26 -2.70
CA MET A 361 -9.85 8.36 -1.82
C MET A 361 -9.37 7.82 -0.47
N THR A 362 -8.66 8.64 0.27
CA THR A 362 -8.12 8.26 1.57
C THR A 362 -9.24 7.83 2.53
N GLU A 363 -10.34 8.56 2.56
CA GLU A 363 -11.47 8.38 3.48
C GLU A 363 -12.24 7.05 3.28
N VAL A 364 -12.00 6.34 2.16
CA VAL A 364 -12.52 4.98 1.91
C VAL A 364 -11.41 3.92 1.96
N CYS A 365 -10.30 4.23 2.61
CA CYS A 365 -9.13 3.36 2.76
C CYS A 365 -8.40 3.00 1.45
N GLY A 366 -8.77 3.58 0.33
CA GLY A 366 -8.12 3.37 -0.96
C GLY A 366 -9.10 3.25 -2.13
N LEU A 367 -9.43 2.02 -2.55
CA LEU A 367 -10.10 1.72 -3.81
C LEU A 367 -11.64 1.78 -3.72
N SER A 368 -12.27 2.56 -4.62
CA SER A 368 -13.73 2.60 -4.79
C SER A 368 -14.19 1.94 -6.08
N THR A 369 -13.45 2.17 -7.18
CA THR A 369 -13.73 1.57 -8.48
C THR A 369 -12.44 1.09 -9.13
N TYR A 370 -12.55 0.15 -10.05
CA TYR A 370 -11.40 -0.36 -10.79
C TYR A 370 -11.79 -0.78 -12.19
N THR A 371 -10.92 -0.51 -13.16
CA THR A 371 -11.04 -0.99 -14.53
C THR A 371 -9.68 -1.40 -15.07
N ALA A 372 -9.66 -2.41 -15.96
CA ALA A 372 -8.43 -2.89 -16.58
C ALA A 372 -8.69 -3.57 -17.91
N GLY A 373 -7.64 -3.66 -18.74
CA GLY A 373 -7.63 -4.39 -20.00
C GLY A 373 -8.74 -3.98 -20.95
N ASP A 374 -9.41 -4.96 -21.55
CA ASP A 374 -10.41 -4.74 -22.61
C ASP A 374 -11.62 -3.93 -22.12
N LEU A 375 -12.00 -4.05 -20.84
CA LEU A 375 -13.08 -3.27 -20.27
C LEU A 375 -12.71 -1.79 -20.20
N PHE A 376 -11.45 -1.50 -19.85
CA PHE A 376 -10.94 -0.12 -19.83
C PHE A 376 -10.79 0.44 -21.25
N LEU A 377 -10.24 -0.34 -22.18
CA LEU A 377 -10.10 0.06 -23.59
C LEU A 377 -11.46 0.37 -24.24
N ALA A 378 -12.51 -0.37 -23.88
CA ALA A 378 -13.86 -0.14 -24.39
C ALA A 378 -14.52 1.15 -23.84
N ARG A 379 -14.05 1.66 -22.69
CA ARG A 379 -14.58 2.85 -22.00
C ARG A 379 -13.46 3.61 -21.29
N PRO A 380 -12.54 4.24 -22.03
CA PRO A 380 -11.35 4.88 -21.45
C PRO A 380 -11.66 6.12 -20.60
N GLU A 381 -12.86 6.67 -20.70
CA GLU A 381 -13.36 7.77 -19.87
C GLU A 381 -13.99 7.32 -18.55
N SER A 382 -14.16 6.00 -18.32
CA SER A 382 -14.79 5.45 -17.12
C SER A 382 -13.75 5.04 -16.10
N CYS A 383 -13.97 5.38 -14.83
CA CYS A 383 -13.18 4.85 -13.72
C CYS A 383 -13.54 3.41 -13.33
N GLY A 384 -14.44 2.76 -14.05
CA GLY A 384 -14.81 1.36 -13.89
C GLY A 384 -15.95 1.09 -12.90
N PRO A 385 -16.29 -0.19 -12.71
CA PRO A 385 -17.31 -0.60 -11.76
C PRO A 385 -16.84 -0.42 -10.30
N LEU A 386 -17.83 -0.28 -9.39
CA LEU A 386 -17.61 -0.28 -7.96
C LEU A 386 -16.99 -1.59 -7.49
N VAL A 387 -16.19 -1.50 -6.44
CA VAL A 387 -15.72 -2.68 -5.70
C VAL A 387 -16.89 -3.37 -4.97
N PRO A 388 -16.80 -4.68 -4.66
CA PRO A 388 -17.95 -5.46 -4.19
C PRO A 388 -18.61 -4.97 -2.91
N THR A 389 -17.88 -4.30 -2.00
CA THR A 389 -18.43 -3.84 -0.72
C THR A 389 -18.98 -2.41 -0.74
N LEU A 390 -18.95 -1.70 -1.87
CA LEU A 390 -19.51 -0.36 -2.04
C LEU A 390 -20.83 -0.36 -2.83
#